data_100d360eeee5b83250740b3a82fee123
#
_entry.id   100d360eeee5b83250740b3a82fee123
#
_cell.length_a   1.000
_cell.length_b   1.000
_cell.length_c   1.000
_cell.angle_alpha   90.00
_cell.angle_beta   90.00
_cell.angle_gamma   90.00
#
_symmetry.space_group_name_H-M   'P 1'
#
loop_
_entity.id
_entity.type
_entity.pdbx_description
1 polymer ?
#
loop_
_entity_poly.entity_id
_entity_poly.type
_entity_poly.pdbx_seq_one_letter_code
_entity_poly.pdbx_strand_id
1 'polypeptide(L)'
;MRFPEFKGEWEETTLGKCVIQPLDYGMNTAAITYDGENKYIRITDIDEQSSQYISDSPVSPAGQLLDKYIVEENDILFARTGASTGKTYLYKKKDGKLYFAGFLIRAKIKTECNSTFIFAQTKTVRYYKWVGFMSIRSGQPGINSQEYASYRFLIPQKEEQDKIAKFLSLLDSRIEAQIKIIEDLKKLKSAVITVIF
;
A
#
# COMPACT_ATOMS: atom_id res chain seq x y z
N MET A 1 15.29 -14.03 11.46
CA MET A 1 16.55 -13.87 10.69
C MET A 1 16.87 -12.39 10.66
N ARG A 2 18.13 -11.99 10.92
CA ARG A 2 18.61 -10.60 10.92
C ARG A 2 19.93 -10.53 10.18
N PHE A 3 20.25 -9.42 9.54
CA PHE A 3 21.55 -9.20 8.94
C PHE A 3 22.63 -9.12 10.02
N PRO A 4 23.74 -9.89 9.92
CA PRO A 4 24.69 -10.09 11.03
C PRO A 4 25.50 -8.84 11.41
N GLU A 5 25.59 -7.85 10.52
CA GLU A 5 26.26 -6.59 10.78
C GLU A 5 25.49 -5.65 11.73
N PHE A 6 24.19 -5.83 11.92
CA PHE A 6 23.38 -5.00 12.81
C PHE A 6 23.21 -5.67 14.17
N LYS A 7 23.65 -4.99 15.24
CA LYS A 7 23.69 -5.55 16.62
C LYS A 7 22.78 -4.82 17.62
N GLY A 8 22.30 -3.62 17.31
CA GLY A 8 21.41 -2.86 18.20
C GLY A 8 20.05 -3.52 18.37
N GLU A 9 19.33 -3.26 19.44
CA GLU A 9 17.96 -3.72 19.61
C GLU A 9 16.97 -2.91 18.75
N TRP A 10 15.87 -3.55 18.38
CA TRP A 10 14.76 -2.86 17.73
C TRP A 10 13.90 -2.18 18.79
N GLU A 11 13.56 -0.93 18.58
CA GLU A 11 12.78 -0.13 19.51
C GLU A 11 11.27 -0.21 19.17
N GLU A 12 10.42 -0.17 20.20
CA GLU A 12 8.98 -0.09 19.97
C GLU A 12 8.59 1.32 19.55
N THR A 13 7.83 1.42 18.45
CA THR A 13 7.31 2.69 17.94
C THR A 13 5.83 2.56 17.56
N THR A 14 5.22 3.64 17.11
CA THR A 14 3.88 3.66 16.53
C THR A 14 3.92 4.25 15.13
N LEU A 15 2.93 3.91 14.27
CA LEU A 15 2.84 4.49 12.93
C LEU A 15 2.79 6.03 12.99
N GLY A 16 2.07 6.60 13.97
CA GLY A 16 1.97 8.04 14.17
C GLY A 16 3.31 8.74 14.48
N LYS A 17 4.30 8.02 15.02
CA LYS A 17 5.65 8.56 15.23
C LYS A 17 6.53 8.50 13.97
N CYS A 18 6.10 7.77 12.94
CA CYS A 18 6.83 7.60 11.69
C CYS A 18 6.34 8.52 10.55
N VAL A 19 5.36 9.38 10.80
CA VAL A 19 4.78 10.28 9.79
C VAL A 19 5.18 11.74 10.03
N ILE A 20 5.16 12.55 8.96
CA ILE A 20 5.49 13.99 9.02
C ILE A 20 4.33 14.84 9.54
N GLN A 21 3.08 14.32 9.46
CA GLN A 21 1.86 14.98 9.89
C GLN A 21 0.83 13.93 10.32
N PRO A 22 -0.23 14.29 11.06
CA PRO A 22 -1.31 13.37 11.38
C PRO A 22 -1.88 12.71 10.12
N LEU A 23 -2.26 11.42 10.24
CA LEU A 23 -2.88 10.68 9.15
C LEU A 23 -4.16 11.37 8.69
N ASP A 24 -4.34 11.54 7.39
CA ASP A 24 -5.44 12.27 6.78
C ASP A 24 -6.32 11.38 5.90
N TYR A 25 -7.55 11.84 5.69
CA TYR A 25 -8.56 11.15 4.87
C TYR A 25 -8.52 11.65 3.44
N GLY A 26 -8.83 10.75 2.51
CA GLY A 26 -8.92 11.07 1.11
C GLY A 26 -10.15 11.89 0.74
N MET A 27 -10.28 12.11 -0.54
CA MET A 27 -11.31 12.92 -1.18
C MET A 27 -12.68 12.24 -1.09
N ASN A 28 -13.67 12.94 -0.56
CA ASN A 28 -15.05 12.43 -0.48
C ASN A 28 -15.83 12.88 -1.72
N THR A 29 -15.60 12.23 -2.86
CA THR A 29 -16.26 12.54 -4.12
C THR A 29 -16.61 11.26 -4.89
N ALA A 30 -17.49 11.38 -5.88
CA ALA A 30 -17.82 10.26 -6.76
C ALA A 30 -16.66 9.94 -7.72
N ALA A 31 -16.57 8.69 -8.14
CA ALA A 31 -15.72 8.29 -9.25
C ALA A 31 -16.46 8.54 -10.57
N ILE A 32 -15.75 9.07 -11.58
CA ILE A 32 -16.23 9.27 -12.95
C ILE A 32 -15.33 8.54 -13.95
N THR A 33 -15.72 8.51 -15.20
CA THR A 33 -14.90 7.97 -16.29
C THR A 33 -13.51 8.61 -16.27
N TYR A 34 -12.48 7.81 -16.53
CA TYR A 34 -11.10 8.27 -16.54
C TYR A 34 -10.90 9.39 -17.58
N ASP A 35 -10.34 10.51 -17.14
CA ASP A 35 -10.10 11.70 -17.94
C ASP A 35 -8.80 11.65 -18.77
N GLY A 36 -8.02 10.59 -18.64
CA GLY A 36 -6.73 10.41 -19.30
C GLY A 36 -5.52 10.87 -18.48
N GLU A 37 -5.72 11.57 -17.36
CA GLU A 37 -4.64 12.15 -16.56
C GLU A 37 -4.75 11.81 -15.06
N ASN A 38 -5.90 12.09 -14.45
CA ASN A 38 -6.08 12.11 -13.02
C ASN A 38 -6.74 10.81 -12.55
N LYS A 39 -5.96 9.85 -12.08
CA LYS A 39 -6.47 8.60 -11.54
C LYS A 39 -6.99 8.77 -10.12
N TYR A 40 -8.01 7.99 -9.74
CA TYR A 40 -8.62 7.99 -8.42
C TYR A 40 -8.52 6.60 -7.81
N ILE A 41 -7.66 6.42 -6.80
CA ILE A 41 -7.51 5.14 -6.13
C ILE A 41 -8.54 4.98 -5.02
N ARG A 42 -9.31 3.89 -5.10
CA ARG A 42 -10.33 3.48 -4.13
C ARG A 42 -9.88 2.20 -3.42
N ILE A 43 -10.59 1.80 -2.38
CA ILE A 43 -10.32 0.53 -1.67
C ILE A 43 -10.42 -0.69 -2.59
N THR A 44 -11.26 -0.63 -3.62
CA THR A 44 -11.46 -1.68 -4.63
C THR A 44 -10.33 -1.76 -5.65
N ASP A 45 -9.55 -0.70 -5.79
CA ASP A 45 -8.47 -0.60 -6.75
C ASP A 45 -7.11 -1.02 -6.15
N ILE A 46 -7.13 -1.57 -4.94
CA ILE A 46 -5.96 -2.15 -4.26
C ILE A 46 -6.09 -3.67 -4.32
N ASP A 47 -5.18 -4.32 -5.01
CA ASP A 47 -5.13 -5.79 -5.10
C ASP A 47 -4.90 -6.42 -3.72
N GLU A 48 -5.63 -7.48 -3.44
CA GLU A 48 -5.65 -8.10 -2.11
C GLU A 48 -4.35 -8.86 -1.80
N GLN A 49 -3.78 -9.49 -2.79
CA GLN A 49 -2.60 -10.34 -2.64
C GLN A 49 -1.30 -9.53 -2.74
N SER A 50 -1.19 -8.73 -3.80
CA SER A 50 0.03 -7.98 -4.10
C SER A 50 0.06 -6.60 -3.42
N SER A 51 -1.10 -6.08 -2.98
CA SER A 51 -1.25 -4.70 -2.48
C SER A 51 -0.79 -3.63 -3.48
N GLN A 52 -0.88 -3.93 -4.77
CA GLN A 52 -0.58 -2.99 -5.85
C GLN A 52 -1.86 -2.31 -6.33
N TYR A 53 -1.69 -1.17 -7.01
CA TYR A 53 -2.79 -0.51 -7.69
C TYR A 53 -3.21 -1.31 -8.92
N ILE A 54 -4.53 -1.58 -9.04
CA ILE A 54 -5.13 -2.24 -10.20
C ILE A 54 -5.40 -1.17 -11.26
N SER A 55 -4.65 -1.20 -12.36
CA SER A 55 -4.67 -0.17 -13.39
C SER A 55 -5.53 -0.47 -14.61
N ASP A 56 -6.20 -1.64 -14.66
CA ASP A 56 -6.89 -2.13 -15.86
C ASP A 56 -8.11 -1.30 -16.24
N SER A 57 -8.75 -0.67 -15.26
CA SER A 57 -9.95 0.16 -15.47
C SER A 57 -9.90 1.38 -14.56
N PRO A 58 -8.99 2.34 -14.83
CA PRO A 58 -8.84 3.52 -14.00
C PRO A 58 -10.10 4.39 -14.06
N VAL A 59 -10.34 5.12 -12.98
CA VAL A 59 -11.38 6.14 -12.88
C VAL A 59 -10.76 7.45 -12.44
N SER A 60 -11.49 8.56 -12.61
CA SER A 60 -11.09 9.88 -12.12
C SER A 60 -11.99 10.34 -10.98
N PRO A 61 -11.52 11.22 -10.08
CA PRO A 61 -12.39 11.85 -9.10
C PRO A 61 -13.25 12.93 -9.73
N ALA A 62 -14.52 13.02 -9.31
CA ALA A 62 -15.41 14.10 -9.73
C ALA A 62 -15.08 15.42 -9.02
N GLY A 63 -15.50 16.56 -9.62
CA GLY A 63 -15.45 17.87 -9.01
C GLY A 63 -14.07 18.51 -8.97
N GLN A 64 -13.87 19.44 -8.02
CA GLN A 64 -12.62 20.20 -7.92
C GLN A 64 -11.48 19.34 -7.38
N LEU A 65 -10.39 19.24 -8.13
CA LEU A 65 -9.18 18.53 -7.75
C LEU A 65 -8.32 19.43 -6.86
N LEU A 66 -7.95 18.94 -5.69
CA LEU A 66 -7.08 19.64 -4.75
C LEU A 66 -5.79 18.84 -4.58
N ASP A 67 -4.65 19.50 -4.74
CA ASP A 67 -3.33 18.87 -4.67
C ASP A 67 -3.05 18.12 -3.37
N LYS A 68 -3.69 18.55 -2.26
CA LYS A 68 -3.58 17.85 -0.97
C LYS A 68 -4.02 16.37 -1.00
N TYR A 69 -4.79 15.97 -2.01
CA TYR A 69 -5.24 14.58 -2.19
C TYR A 69 -4.40 13.79 -3.20
N ILE A 70 -3.36 14.39 -3.76
CA ILE A 70 -2.40 13.68 -4.60
C ILE A 70 -1.56 12.77 -3.71
N VAL A 71 -1.42 11.52 -4.13
CA VAL A 71 -0.56 10.53 -3.47
C VAL A 71 0.87 10.72 -3.99
N GLU A 72 1.81 10.81 -3.06
CA GLU A 72 3.20 11.10 -3.36
C GLU A 72 4.13 9.98 -2.87
N GLU A 73 5.41 10.09 -3.22
CA GLU A 73 6.44 9.16 -2.74
C GLU A 73 6.47 9.14 -1.21
N ASN A 74 6.62 7.95 -0.63
CA ASN A 74 6.54 7.65 0.79
C ASN A 74 5.14 7.72 1.42
N ASP A 75 4.09 7.88 0.61
CA ASP A 75 2.72 7.74 1.11
C ASP A 75 2.30 6.27 1.18
N ILE A 76 1.74 5.88 2.32
CA ILE A 76 1.07 4.58 2.51
C ILE A 76 -0.41 4.87 2.72
N LEU A 77 -1.25 4.22 1.91
CA LEU A 77 -2.71 4.30 2.05
C LEU A 77 -3.24 3.07 2.81
N PHE A 78 -4.23 3.29 3.65
CA PHE A 78 -4.89 2.29 4.48
C PHE A 78 -6.39 2.29 4.22
N ALA A 79 -6.96 1.16 3.86
CA ALA A 79 -8.41 1.02 3.75
C ALA A 79 -9.06 1.02 5.14
N ARG A 80 -10.04 1.93 5.35
CA ARG A 80 -10.58 2.22 6.68
C ARG A 80 -11.90 1.53 7.01
N THR A 81 -12.58 0.90 6.05
CA THR A 81 -13.97 0.45 6.24
C THR A 81 -14.30 -0.81 5.46
N GLY A 82 -15.29 -1.54 5.94
CA GLY A 82 -15.87 -2.75 5.32
C GLY A 82 -14.92 -3.94 5.32
N ALA A 83 -15.18 -4.91 4.44
CA ALA A 83 -14.38 -6.13 4.31
C ALA A 83 -12.92 -5.86 3.92
N SER A 84 -12.63 -4.71 3.35
CA SER A 84 -11.27 -4.30 2.95
C SER A 84 -10.50 -3.58 4.06
N THR A 85 -11.08 -3.40 5.26
CA THR A 85 -10.38 -2.75 6.38
C THR A 85 -9.03 -3.43 6.62
N GLY A 86 -7.97 -2.62 6.68
CA GLY A 86 -6.61 -3.11 6.86
C GLY A 86 -5.85 -3.38 5.56
N LYS A 87 -6.47 -3.36 4.38
CA LYS A 87 -5.71 -3.35 3.12
C LYS A 87 -4.81 -2.12 3.06
N THR A 88 -3.62 -2.28 2.50
CA THR A 88 -2.64 -1.19 2.39
C THR A 88 -2.04 -1.12 1.00
N TYR A 89 -1.66 0.09 0.60
CA TYR A 89 -0.98 0.38 -0.65
C TYR A 89 0.18 1.35 -0.38
N LEU A 90 1.36 1.06 -0.91
CA LEU A 90 2.51 1.97 -0.94
C LEU A 90 2.62 2.56 -2.34
N TYR A 91 2.62 3.89 -2.44
CA TYR A 91 2.71 4.58 -3.71
C TYR A 91 3.96 4.20 -4.50
N LYS A 92 3.78 3.96 -5.79
CA LYS A 92 4.86 3.69 -6.75
C LYS A 92 4.78 4.69 -7.91
N LYS A 93 5.90 5.30 -8.28
CA LYS A 93 5.96 6.28 -9.39
C LYS A 93 5.38 5.76 -10.72
N LYS A 94 5.48 4.45 -10.96
CA LYS A 94 4.90 3.81 -12.15
C LYS A 94 3.38 3.95 -12.26
N ASP A 95 2.69 4.14 -11.12
CA ASP A 95 1.23 4.25 -11.08
C ASP A 95 0.74 5.63 -11.53
N GLY A 96 1.65 6.62 -11.63
CA GLY A 96 1.38 7.97 -12.12
C GLY A 96 0.64 8.82 -11.11
N LYS A 97 -0.06 9.85 -11.58
CA LYS A 97 -0.79 10.79 -10.73
C LYS A 97 -2.05 10.15 -10.16
N LEU A 98 -2.09 9.96 -8.86
CA LEU A 98 -3.19 9.32 -8.12
C LEU A 98 -3.78 10.30 -7.12
N TYR A 99 -5.10 10.44 -7.11
CA TYR A 99 -5.88 11.03 -6.02
C TYR A 99 -6.48 9.91 -5.18
N PHE A 100 -6.50 10.02 -3.85
CA PHE A 100 -7.01 8.95 -2.99
C PHE A 100 -8.41 9.24 -2.44
N ALA A 101 -9.24 8.21 -2.38
CA ALA A 101 -10.64 8.29 -2.01
C ALA A 101 -10.86 8.35 -0.48
N GLY A 102 -11.98 8.91 -0.04
CA GLY A 102 -12.31 9.15 1.36
C GLY A 102 -12.44 7.89 2.24
N PHE A 103 -12.52 6.71 1.64
CA PHE A 103 -12.42 5.43 2.36
C PHE A 103 -10.98 4.93 2.55
N LEU A 104 -10.01 5.73 2.13
CA LEU A 104 -8.60 5.54 2.40
C LEU A 104 -8.09 6.59 3.39
N ILE A 105 -7.11 6.19 4.20
CA ILE A 105 -6.37 7.05 5.13
C ILE A 105 -4.92 7.01 4.68
N ARG A 106 -4.29 8.19 4.57
CA ARG A 106 -2.89 8.32 4.18
C ARG A 106 -1.98 8.50 5.39
N ALA A 107 -0.88 7.76 5.42
CA ALA A 107 0.27 8.01 6.27
C ALA A 107 1.44 8.47 5.38
N LYS A 108 1.84 9.74 5.50
CA LYS A 108 3.01 10.31 4.82
C LYS A 108 4.26 10.06 5.67
N ILE A 109 5.07 9.08 5.26
CA ILE A 109 6.22 8.62 6.05
C ILE A 109 7.35 9.65 5.99
N LYS A 110 7.93 9.97 7.16
CA LYS A 110 9.05 10.90 7.29
C LYS A 110 10.36 10.28 6.78
N THR A 111 11.32 11.10 6.38
CA THR A 111 12.59 10.68 5.76
C THR A 111 13.48 9.85 6.67
N GLU A 112 13.36 10.01 8.00
CA GLU A 112 14.08 9.23 9.01
C GLU A 112 13.57 7.78 9.13
N CYS A 113 12.44 7.47 8.48
CA CYS A 113 11.92 6.13 8.33
C CYS A 113 11.96 5.68 6.86
N ASN A 114 12.02 4.38 6.63
CA ASN A 114 11.90 3.82 5.28
C ASN A 114 10.45 3.37 5.03
N SER A 115 9.79 3.98 4.05
CA SER A 115 8.37 3.70 3.74
C SER A 115 8.12 2.25 3.34
N THR A 116 9.05 1.62 2.59
CA THR A 116 8.96 0.20 2.21
C THR A 116 9.08 -0.70 3.45
N PHE A 117 9.97 -0.37 4.40
CA PHE A 117 10.07 -1.09 5.66
C PHE A 117 8.77 -0.96 6.47
N ILE A 118 8.24 0.26 6.62
CA ILE A 118 6.96 0.50 7.33
C ILE A 118 5.82 -0.25 6.63
N PHE A 119 5.76 -0.20 5.31
CA PHE A 119 4.76 -0.93 4.54
C PHE A 119 4.88 -2.45 4.76
N ALA A 120 6.09 -3.01 4.82
CA ALA A 120 6.28 -4.43 5.12
C ALA A 120 5.73 -4.83 6.51
N GLN A 121 5.72 -3.92 7.51
CA GLN A 121 5.07 -4.17 8.80
C GLN A 121 3.57 -4.43 8.65
N THR A 122 2.92 -3.85 7.64
CA THR A 122 1.50 -4.07 7.35
C THR A 122 1.19 -5.41 6.67
N LYS A 123 2.23 -6.22 6.38
CA LYS A 123 2.11 -7.58 5.80
C LYS A 123 2.38 -8.67 6.83
N THR A 124 2.56 -8.30 8.09
CA THR A 124 2.87 -9.23 9.16
C THR A 124 1.60 -9.82 9.79
N VAL A 125 1.72 -11.03 10.32
CA VAL A 125 0.65 -11.65 11.13
C VAL A 125 0.25 -10.77 12.31
N ARG A 126 1.20 -10.02 12.89
CA ARG A 126 0.94 -9.05 13.98
C ARG A 126 -0.02 -7.97 13.53
N TYR A 127 0.19 -7.40 12.34
CA TYR A 127 -0.68 -6.37 11.79
C TYR A 127 -2.09 -6.90 11.53
N TYR A 128 -2.23 -8.05 10.88
CA TYR A 128 -3.55 -8.64 10.60
C TYR A 128 -4.33 -8.96 11.87
N LYS A 129 -3.66 -9.49 12.92
CA LYS A 129 -4.30 -9.69 14.22
C LYS A 129 -4.73 -8.38 14.86
N TRP A 130 -3.90 -7.34 14.78
CA TRP A 130 -4.24 -6.01 15.27
C TRP A 130 -5.41 -5.40 14.51
N VAL A 131 -5.45 -5.48 13.19
CA VAL A 131 -6.59 -5.04 12.36
C VAL A 131 -7.86 -5.79 12.75
N GLY A 132 -7.79 -7.11 12.89
CA GLY A 132 -8.94 -7.92 13.33
C GLY A 132 -9.51 -7.45 14.66
N PHE A 133 -8.64 -7.16 15.64
CA PHE A 133 -9.07 -6.65 16.95
C PHE A 133 -9.63 -5.23 16.87
N MET A 134 -8.93 -4.31 16.20
CA MET A 134 -9.31 -2.90 16.13
C MET A 134 -10.56 -2.64 15.29
N SER A 135 -10.80 -3.46 14.27
CA SER A 135 -11.95 -3.29 13.37
C SER A 135 -13.27 -3.80 13.95
N ILE A 136 -13.25 -4.53 15.08
CA ILE A 136 -14.47 -5.06 15.72
C ILE A 136 -15.27 -3.88 16.30
N ARG A 137 -16.44 -3.62 15.66
CA ARG A 137 -17.40 -2.60 16.09
C ARG A 137 -18.81 -3.16 15.94
N SER A 138 -19.76 -2.57 16.65
CA SER A 138 -21.18 -2.83 16.40
C SER A 138 -21.54 -2.27 15.01
N GLY A 139 -21.80 -3.14 14.06
CA GLY A 139 -22.13 -2.77 12.69
C GLY A 139 -20.97 -3.03 11.71
N GLN A 140 -20.64 -2.05 10.87
CA GLN A 140 -19.62 -2.21 9.84
C GLN A 140 -18.19 -2.12 10.41
N PRO A 141 -17.29 -3.08 10.09
CA PRO A 141 -15.89 -2.98 10.48
C PRO A 141 -15.24 -1.69 10.01
N GLY A 142 -14.35 -1.11 10.85
CA GLY A 142 -13.66 0.12 10.47
C GLY A 142 -12.55 0.50 11.46
N ILE A 143 -11.55 1.21 10.94
CA ILE A 143 -10.42 1.76 11.70
C ILE A 143 -10.25 3.23 11.29
N ASN A 144 -10.19 4.16 12.24
CA ASN A 144 -10.00 5.58 11.98
C ASN A 144 -8.51 5.96 11.94
N SER A 145 -8.21 7.22 11.58
CA SER A 145 -6.83 7.71 11.44
C SER A 145 -6.02 7.66 12.74
N GLN A 146 -6.65 7.96 13.88
CA GLN A 146 -5.98 7.92 15.18
C GLN A 146 -5.68 6.48 15.62
N GLU A 147 -6.59 5.55 15.34
CA GLU A 147 -6.38 4.13 15.59
C GLU A 147 -5.23 3.60 14.73
N TYR A 148 -5.20 3.89 13.41
CA TYR A 148 -4.05 3.53 12.58
C TYR A 148 -2.75 4.14 13.10
N ALA A 149 -2.75 5.42 13.50
CA ALA A 149 -1.58 6.07 14.09
C ALA A 149 -1.07 5.36 15.36
N SER A 150 -1.97 4.68 16.12
CA SER A 150 -1.63 3.95 17.34
C SER A 150 -1.03 2.56 17.08
N TYR A 151 -1.01 2.06 15.83
CA TYR A 151 -0.44 0.75 15.51
C TYR A 151 1.04 0.68 15.95
N ARG A 152 1.36 -0.32 16.79
CA ARG A 152 2.69 -0.52 17.38
C ARG A 152 3.46 -1.61 16.66
N PHE A 153 4.73 -1.35 16.38
CA PHE A 153 5.67 -2.31 15.81
C PHE A 153 7.09 -2.02 16.27
N LEU A 154 8.01 -2.94 15.99
CA LEU A 154 9.42 -2.76 16.29
C LEU A 154 10.12 -2.14 15.07
N ILE A 155 11.00 -1.17 15.31
CA ILE A 155 11.76 -0.47 14.27
C ILE A 155 13.26 -0.47 14.61
N PRO A 156 14.12 -0.88 13.67
CA PRO A 156 15.58 -0.74 13.82
C PRO A 156 16.05 0.66 13.41
N GLN A 157 17.35 0.90 13.50
CA GLN A 157 17.98 2.08 12.94
C GLN A 157 17.77 2.16 11.42
N LYS A 158 17.84 3.39 10.87
CA LYS A 158 17.48 3.69 9.47
C LYS A 158 18.27 2.85 8.46
N GLU A 159 19.54 2.64 8.70
CA GLU A 159 20.43 1.85 7.82
C GLU A 159 19.98 0.40 7.71
N GLU A 160 19.50 -0.19 8.81
CA GLU A 160 18.95 -1.53 8.80
C GLU A 160 17.58 -1.59 8.11
N GLN A 161 16.71 -0.57 8.33
CA GLN A 161 15.45 -0.44 7.58
C GLN A 161 15.71 -0.39 6.06
N ASP A 162 16.68 0.42 5.62
CA ASP A 162 17.02 0.57 4.20
C ASP A 162 17.54 -0.73 3.60
N LYS A 163 18.35 -1.48 4.34
CA LYS A 163 18.85 -2.76 3.88
C LYS A 163 17.74 -3.80 3.77
N ILE A 164 16.85 -3.87 4.76
CA ILE A 164 15.67 -4.76 4.73
C ILE A 164 14.77 -4.37 3.56
N ALA A 165 14.45 -3.09 3.39
CA ALA A 165 13.62 -2.58 2.31
C ALA A 165 14.20 -2.92 0.94
N LYS A 166 15.51 -2.72 0.74
CA LYS A 166 16.20 -3.08 -0.50
C LYS A 166 16.11 -4.58 -0.79
N PHE A 167 16.31 -5.42 0.23
CA PHE A 167 16.19 -6.86 0.07
C PHE A 167 14.78 -7.29 -0.32
N LEU A 168 13.75 -6.75 0.35
CA LEU A 168 12.35 -7.02 0.01
C LEU A 168 12.01 -6.56 -1.40
N SER A 169 12.43 -5.35 -1.80
CA SER A 169 12.20 -4.82 -3.15
C SER A 169 12.86 -5.66 -4.25
N LEU A 170 14.03 -6.26 -3.97
CA LEU A 170 14.68 -7.18 -4.91
C LEU A 170 13.89 -8.48 -5.04
N LEU A 171 13.32 -9.00 -3.95
CA LEU A 171 12.44 -10.19 -4.01
C LEU A 171 11.17 -9.88 -4.80
N ASP A 172 10.52 -8.74 -4.54
CA ASP A 172 9.32 -8.31 -5.27
C ASP A 172 9.61 -8.19 -6.78
N SER A 173 10.71 -7.53 -7.15
CA SER A 173 11.12 -7.39 -8.55
C SER A 173 11.36 -8.76 -9.21
N ARG A 174 11.93 -9.72 -8.48
CA ARG A 174 12.13 -11.08 -9.00
C ARG A 174 10.81 -11.82 -9.17
N ILE A 175 9.88 -11.66 -8.24
CA ILE A 175 8.53 -12.23 -8.33
C ILE A 175 7.79 -11.63 -9.54
N GLU A 176 7.79 -10.31 -9.71
CA GLU A 176 7.17 -9.62 -10.86
C GLU A 176 7.75 -10.13 -12.19
N ALA A 177 9.07 -10.30 -12.29
CA ALA A 177 9.72 -10.84 -13.49
C ALA A 177 9.29 -12.29 -13.79
N GLN A 178 9.18 -13.14 -12.77
CA GLN A 178 8.73 -14.53 -12.94
C GLN A 178 7.25 -14.60 -13.35
N ILE A 179 6.39 -13.78 -12.79
CA ILE A 179 4.98 -13.69 -13.17
C ILE A 179 4.88 -13.34 -14.66
N LYS A 180 5.63 -12.33 -15.13
CA LYS A 180 5.65 -11.94 -16.54
C LYS A 180 6.09 -13.08 -17.46
N ILE A 181 7.14 -13.82 -17.09
CA ILE A 181 7.60 -14.99 -17.86
C ILE A 181 6.50 -16.04 -17.95
N ILE A 182 5.80 -16.31 -16.83
CA ILE A 182 4.70 -17.29 -16.80
C ILE A 182 3.55 -16.84 -17.71
N GLU A 183 3.20 -15.55 -17.70
CA GLU A 183 2.16 -14.98 -18.59
C GLU A 183 2.55 -15.12 -20.07
N ASP A 184 3.78 -14.79 -20.43
CA ASP A 184 4.28 -14.89 -21.81
C ASP A 184 4.30 -16.35 -22.29
N LEU A 185 4.69 -17.29 -21.43
CA LEU A 185 4.64 -18.72 -21.74
C LEU A 185 3.19 -19.22 -21.91
N LYS A 186 2.24 -18.73 -21.12
CA LYS A 186 0.82 -19.05 -21.29
C LYS A 186 0.28 -18.54 -22.63
N LYS A 187 0.64 -17.31 -23.02
CA LYS A 187 0.28 -16.74 -24.34
C LYS A 187 0.88 -17.57 -25.49
N LEU A 188 2.17 -17.92 -25.39
CA LEU A 188 2.84 -18.76 -26.38
C LEU A 188 2.17 -20.12 -26.51
N LYS A 189 1.88 -20.78 -25.38
CA LYS A 189 1.16 -22.06 -25.37
C LYS A 189 -0.19 -21.95 -26.08
N SER A 190 -0.99 -20.89 -25.79
CA SER A 190 -2.28 -20.67 -26.45
C SER A 190 -2.13 -20.47 -27.96
N ALA A 191 -1.16 -19.66 -28.39
CA ALA A 191 -0.88 -19.44 -29.82
C ALA A 191 -0.48 -20.73 -30.54
N VAL A 192 0.39 -21.56 -29.95
CA VAL A 192 0.80 -22.87 -30.52
C VAL A 192 -0.40 -23.80 -30.65
N ILE A 193 -1.28 -23.89 -29.65
CA ILE A 193 -2.49 -24.70 -29.71
C ILE A 193 -3.38 -24.26 -30.88
N THR A 194 -3.59 -22.94 -31.05
CA THR A 194 -4.41 -22.39 -32.14
C THR A 194 -3.83 -22.66 -33.53
N VAL A 195 -2.52 -22.86 -33.65
CA VAL A 195 -1.87 -23.16 -34.95
C VAL A 195 -1.90 -24.67 -35.26
N ILE A 196 -1.90 -25.52 -34.24
CA ILE A 196 -1.87 -26.97 -34.40
C ILE A 196 -3.26 -27.55 -34.63
N PHE A 197 -4.30 -26.95 -34.03
CA PHE A 197 -5.70 -27.40 -34.11
C PHE A 197 -6.62 -26.37 -34.74
#